data_3d7032fe0631b9cd9b30b59b8cd5089a
#
_entry.id   3d7032fe0631b9cd9b30b59b8cd5089a
#
_cell.length_a   1.000
_cell.length_b   1.000
_cell.length_c   1.000
_cell.angle_alpha   90.00
_cell.angle_beta   90.00
_cell.angle_gamma   90.00
#
_symmetry.space_group_name_H-M   'P 1'
#
loop_
_entity.id
_entity.type
_entity.pdbx_description
1 polymer ?
#
loop_
_entity_poly.entity_id
_entity_poly.type
_entity_poly.pdbx_seq_one_letter_code
_entity_poly.pdbx_strand_id
1 'polypeptide(L)'
;MQNAFSNALAPTPAKKGTARVALVDLKESSRYLLTECFRQFGIETVLVSTSAAERLRQEKFEACVLNLVPGAEATMEAARTSASNSRLVLYGLGGSAHEAMRYSKYGINAMFQEPLERPAALKLVRATHMLVLHEFRRYARIPIMTEVTVVSNDGRRISASSLDVSSGGMSLKSAEDMSAGTNVEISFSLLTLPRVCVRGVVTWRKTKSFG
;
A
#
# COMPACT_ATOMS: atom_id res chain seq x y z
N MET A 1 -16.54 34.51 -37.80
CA MET A 1 -15.69 33.37 -37.50
C MET A 1 -15.40 33.40 -35.99
N GLN A 2 -16.18 32.67 -35.20
CA GLN A 2 -16.04 32.62 -33.76
C GLN A 2 -15.21 31.40 -33.36
N ASN A 3 -14.08 31.65 -32.73
CA ASN A 3 -13.22 30.61 -32.15
C ASN A 3 -13.88 30.07 -30.88
N ALA A 4 -14.41 28.87 -30.93
CA ALA A 4 -14.80 28.10 -29.76
C ALA A 4 -13.55 27.51 -29.12
N PHE A 5 -12.99 28.17 -28.11
CA PHE A 5 -12.00 27.56 -27.20
C PHE A 5 -12.75 26.58 -26.30
N SER A 6 -12.52 25.30 -26.58
CA SER A 6 -12.96 24.19 -25.73
C SER A 6 -12.29 24.33 -24.35
N ASN A 7 -13.10 24.62 -23.32
CA ASN A 7 -12.70 24.53 -21.92
C ASN A 7 -12.44 23.07 -21.59
N ALA A 8 -11.20 22.64 -21.73
CA ALA A 8 -10.74 21.40 -21.12
C ALA A 8 -10.78 21.59 -19.61
N LEU A 9 -11.77 21.00 -18.97
CA LEU A 9 -11.84 20.89 -17.51
C LEU A 9 -10.54 20.30 -16.99
N ALA A 10 -9.81 21.09 -16.20
CA ALA A 10 -8.64 20.60 -15.49
C ALA A 10 -9.04 19.38 -14.64
N PRO A 11 -8.27 18.28 -14.66
CA PRO A 11 -8.61 17.10 -13.88
C PRO A 11 -8.67 17.49 -12.40
N THR A 12 -9.80 17.21 -11.77
CA THR A 12 -9.99 17.37 -10.34
C THR A 12 -8.86 16.63 -9.62
N PRO A 13 -8.10 17.28 -8.73
CA PRO A 13 -7.02 16.58 -8.03
C PRO A 13 -7.60 15.39 -7.28
N ALA A 14 -7.12 14.20 -7.59
CA ALA A 14 -7.50 12.98 -6.89
C ALA A 14 -7.31 13.23 -5.39
N LYS A 15 -8.36 12.97 -4.60
CA LYS A 15 -8.32 13.06 -3.14
C LYS A 15 -7.05 12.35 -2.67
N LYS A 16 -6.11 13.05 -2.06
CA LYS A 16 -4.89 12.45 -1.50
C LYS A 16 -5.35 11.41 -0.48
N GLY A 17 -5.28 10.14 -0.84
CA GLY A 17 -5.56 9.05 0.09
C GLY A 17 -4.59 9.17 1.26
N THR A 18 -5.04 8.82 2.46
CA THR A 18 -4.22 8.68 3.66
C THR A 18 -3.95 7.22 3.94
N ALA A 19 -2.80 6.90 4.52
CA ALA A 19 -2.52 5.56 4.99
C ALA A 19 -3.50 5.18 6.10
N ARG A 20 -4.00 3.94 6.10
CA ARG A 20 -5.05 3.45 7.01
C ARG A 20 -4.53 2.31 7.87
N VAL A 21 -4.80 2.39 9.17
CA VAL A 21 -4.47 1.36 10.15
C VAL A 21 -5.75 0.78 10.74
N ALA A 22 -5.92 -0.54 10.62
CA ALA A 22 -7.01 -1.26 11.27
C ALA A 22 -6.69 -1.45 12.77
N LEU A 23 -7.58 -1.02 13.64
CA LEU A 23 -7.53 -1.30 15.08
C LEU A 23 -8.56 -2.39 15.40
N VAL A 24 -8.08 -3.61 15.63
CA VAL A 24 -8.89 -4.83 15.72
C VAL A 24 -9.11 -5.21 17.19
N ASP A 25 -10.37 -5.23 17.60
CA ASP A 25 -10.83 -5.71 18.92
C ASP A 25 -10.05 -5.17 20.11
N LEU A 26 -9.63 -3.89 20.05
CA LEU A 26 -8.90 -3.23 21.12
C LEU A 26 -9.86 -2.63 22.15
N LYS A 27 -9.40 -2.55 23.40
CA LYS A 27 -10.07 -1.80 24.48
C LYS A 27 -10.18 -0.33 24.10
N GLU A 28 -11.20 0.35 24.57
CA GLU A 28 -11.48 1.75 24.22
C GLU A 28 -10.29 2.69 24.56
N SER A 29 -9.68 2.53 25.72
CA SER A 29 -8.50 3.30 26.12
C SER A 29 -7.32 3.13 25.15
N SER A 30 -7.06 1.89 24.73
CA SER A 30 -6.00 1.58 23.75
C SER A 30 -6.32 2.14 22.37
N ARG A 31 -7.59 2.05 21.93
CA ARG A 31 -8.06 2.63 20.66
C ARG A 31 -7.82 4.13 20.63
N TYR A 32 -8.26 4.83 21.67
CA TYR A 32 -8.08 6.29 21.77
C TYR A 32 -6.61 6.68 21.69
N LEU A 33 -5.77 6.07 22.53
CA LEU A 33 -4.34 6.36 22.60
C LEU A 33 -3.63 6.10 21.25
N LEU A 34 -3.88 4.96 20.64
CA LEU A 34 -3.27 4.61 19.34
C LEU A 34 -3.77 5.51 18.22
N THR A 35 -5.05 5.87 18.21
CA THR A 35 -5.58 6.83 17.23
C THR A 35 -4.85 8.16 17.32
N GLU A 36 -4.63 8.69 18.53
CA GLU A 36 -3.88 9.91 18.72
C GLU A 36 -2.40 9.78 18.26
N CYS A 37 -1.77 8.63 18.55
CA CYS A 37 -0.39 8.38 18.12
C CYS A 37 -0.25 8.31 16.59
N PHE A 38 -1.11 7.57 15.90
CA PHE A 38 -1.08 7.46 14.43
C PHE A 38 -1.43 8.77 13.75
N ARG A 39 -2.40 9.52 14.28
CA ARG A 39 -2.81 10.82 13.75
C ARG A 39 -1.67 11.82 13.68
N GLN A 40 -0.72 11.81 14.63
CA GLN A 40 0.46 12.68 14.62
C GLN A 40 1.37 12.46 13.40
N PHE A 41 1.26 11.31 12.73
CA PHE A 41 1.99 10.98 11.50
C PHE A 41 1.11 11.03 10.25
N GLY A 42 -0.10 11.63 10.36
CA GLY A 42 -1.03 11.73 9.22
C GLY A 42 -1.61 10.38 8.78
N ILE A 43 -1.67 9.42 9.69
CA ILE A 43 -2.21 8.07 9.43
C ILE A 43 -3.60 7.98 10.04
N GLU A 44 -4.58 7.55 9.25
CA GLU A 44 -5.97 7.35 9.68
C GLU A 44 -6.12 5.99 10.36
N THR A 45 -6.91 5.94 11.44
CA THR A 45 -7.26 4.68 12.11
C THR A 45 -8.70 4.29 11.82
N VAL A 46 -8.92 3.02 11.58
CA VAL A 46 -10.24 2.43 11.31
C VAL A 46 -10.53 1.37 12.37
N LEU A 47 -11.64 1.52 13.08
CA LEU A 47 -12.05 0.53 14.08
C LEU A 47 -12.67 -0.69 13.38
N VAL A 48 -12.21 -1.86 13.79
CA VAL A 48 -12.67 -3.14 13.27
C VAL A 48 -13.00 -4.05 14.45
N SER A 49 -14.28 -4.20 14.77
CA SER A 49 -14.75 -4.98 15.93
C SER A 49 -15.42 -6.29 15.55
N THR A 50 -15.98 -6.38 14.35
CA THR A 50 -16.66 -7.61 13.88
C THR A 50 -16.11 -8.00 12.53
N SER A 51 -16.05 -9.30 12.25
CA SER A 51 -15.59 -9.82 10.96
C SER A 51 -14.22 -9.30 10.52
N ALA A 52 -13.29 -9.12 11.46
CA ALA A 52 -11.97 -8.53 11.18
C ALA A 52 -11.23 -9.28 10.06
N ALA A 53 -11.27 -10.61 10.09
CA ALA A 53 -10.66 -11.44 9.05
C ALA A 53 -11.27 -11.19 7.67
N GLU A 54 -12.58 -11.01 7.58
CA GLU A 54 -13.28 -10.73 6.33
C GLU A 54 -12.95 -9.33 5.81
N ARG A 55 -13.01 -8.32 6.68
CA ARG A 55 -12.64 -6.95 6.31
C ARG A 55 -11.20 -6.84 5.82
N LEU A 56 -10.26 -7.55 6.46
CA LEU A 56 -8.86 -7.60 6.00
C LEU A 56 -8.69 -8.34 4.66
N ARG A 57 -9.65 -9.16 4.23
CA ARG A 57 -9.64 -9.73 2.87
C ARG A 57 -10.20 -8.77 1.83
N GLN A 58 -11.17 -7.94 2.20
CA GLN A 58 -11.94 -7.10 1.27
C GLN A 58 -11.42 -5.67 1.19
N GLU A 59 -10.98 -5.10 2.31
CA GLU A 59 -10.53 -3.72 2.39
C GLU A 59 -9.00 -3.65 2.48
N LYS A 60 -8.40 -2.59 1.88
CA LYS A 60 -6.97 -2.31 1.99
C LYS A 60 -6.65 -1.56 3.26
N PHE A 61 -5.65 -2.05 3.99
CA PHE A 61 -5.00 -1.37 5.11
C PHE A 61 -3.48 -1.43 4.95
N GLU A 62 -2.79 -0.41 5.37
CA GLU A 62 -1.33 -0.35 5.37
C GLU A 62 -0.74 -0.97 6.65
N ALA A 63 -1.52 -0.95 7.73
CA ALA A 63 -1.16 -1.62 8.97
C ALA A 63 -2.40 -2.17 9.70
N CYS A 64 -2.15 -3.05 10.66
CA CYS A 64 -3.15 -3.60 11.56
C CYS A 64 -2.57 -3.71 12.96
N VAL A 65 -3.30 -3.24 13.96
CA VAL A 65 -3.00 -3.47 15.39
C VAL A 65 -4.05 -4.41 15.94
N LEU A 66 -3.63 -5.50 16.57
CA LEU A 66 -4.53 -6.48 17.18
C LEU A 66 -3.99 -7.00 18.52
N ASN A 67 -4.91 -7.38 19.42
CA ASN A 67 -4.54 -8.07 20.65
C ASN A 67 -3.96 -9.45 20.36
N LEU A 68 -2.90 -9.83 21.05
CA LEU A 68 -2.33 -11.18 20.99
C LEU A 68 -3.06 -12.11 21.97
N VAL A 69 -4.30 -12.40 21.64
CA VAL A 69 -5.17 -13.30 22.40
C VAL A 69 -5.45 -14.57 21.57
N PRO A 70 -5.88 -15.68 22.21
CA PRO A 70 -6.33 -16.87 21.48
C PRO A 70 -7.39 -16.51 20.44
N GLY A 71 -7.20 -16.96 19.20
CA GLY A 71 -8.07 -16.63 18.06
C GLY A 71 -7.56 -15.49 17.17
N ALA A 72 -6.54 -14.75 17.59
CA ALA A 72 -5.90 -13.72 16.74
C ALA A 72 -5.28 -14.28 15.45
N GLU A 73 -4.96 -15.59 15.45
CA GLU A 73 -4.40 -16.30 14.30
C GLU A 73 -5.26 -16.17 13.04
N ALA A 74 -6.56 -16.31 13.17
CA ALA A 74 -7.47 -16.23 12.02
C ALA A 74 -7.41 -14.85 11.33
N THR A 75 -7.28 -13.79 12.11
CA THR A 75 -7.16 -12.42 11.60
C THR A 75 -5.80 -12.19 10.94
N MET A 76 -4.71 -12.67 11.55
CA MET A 76 -3.37 -12.59 10.98
C MET A 76 -3.25 -13.39 9.67
N GLU A 77 -3.80 -14.61 9.65
CA GLU A 77 -3.86 -15.46 8.46
C GLU A 77 -4.62 -14.77 7.33
N ALA A 78 -5.79 -14.19 7.64
CA ALA A 78 -6.59 -13.45 6.67
C ALA A 78 -5.81 -12.26 6.09
N ALA A 79 -5.06 -11.54 6.92
CA ALA A 79 -4.20 -10.45 6.46
C ALA A 79 -3.11 -10.98 5.51
N ARG A 80 -2.39 -12.02 5.90
CA ARG A 80 -1.25 -12.55 5.12
C ARG A 80 -1.65 -13.24 3.83
N THR A 81 -2.84 -13.82 3.77
CA THR A 81 -3.38 -14.46 2.56
C THR A 81 -4.15 -13.50 1.66
N SER A 82 -4.43 -12.29 2.12
CA SER A 82 -5.13 -11.26 1.33
C SER A 82 -4.27 -10.75 0.19
N ALA A 83 -4.84 -10.61 -0.99
CA ALA A 83 -4.16 -10.05 -2.16
C ALA A 83 -3.67 -8.59 -1.92
N SER A 84 -4.39 -7.82 -1.10
CA SER A 84 -4.09 -6.41 -0.84
C SER A 84 -3.30 -6.17 0.45
N ASN A 85 -3.40 -7.06 1.45
CA ASN A 85 -2.86 -6.85 2.80
C ASN A 85 -1.71 -7.79 3.19
N SER A 86 -1.27 -8.70 2.29
CA SER A 86 -0.20 -9.66 2.60
C SER A 86 1.08 -9.05 3.17
N ARG A 87 1.33 -7.78 2.87
CA ARG A 87 2.52 -7.03 3.32
C ARG A 87 2.21 -5.91 4.30
N LEU A 88 0.96 -5.79 4.80
CA LEU A 88 0.65 -4.76 5.79
C LEU A 88 1.56 -4.88 7.03
N VAL A 89 1.81 -3.75 7.68
CA VAL A 89 2.58 -3.69 8.92
C VAL A 89 1.71 -4.23 10.05
N LEU A 90 2.14 -5.32 10.67
CA LEU A 90 1.38 -6.00 11.72
C LEU A 90 1.95 -5.63 13.09
N TYR A 91 1.10 -5.06 13.94
CA TYR A 91 1.42 -4.75 15.33
C TYR A 91 0.64 -5.69 16.25
N GLY A 92 1.35 -6.30 17.19
CA GLY A 92 0.72 -6.97 18.33
C GLY A 92 0.52 -5.99 19.48
N LEU A 93 -0.56 -6.14 20.23
CA LEU A 93 -0.79 -5.45 21.51
C LEU A 93 -0.90 -6.46 22.63
N GLY A 94 -0.20 -6.22 23.74
CA GLY A 94 -0.16 -7.14 24.87
C GLY A 94 0.59 -8.42 24.57
N GLY A 95 0.36 -9.41 25.43
CA GLY A 95 1.02 -10.70 25.30
C GLY A 95 2.43 -10.75 25.92
N SER A 96 2.83 -11.93 26.27
CA SER A 96 4.18 -12.25 26.74
C SER A 96 5.14 -12.43 25.56
N ALA A 97 6.43 -12.44 25.81
CA ALA A 97 7.43 -12.78 24.81
C ALA A 97 7.18 -14.16 24.19
N HIS A 98 6.66 -15.10 24.97
CA HIS A 98 6.31 -16.45 24.49
C HIS A 98 5.15 -16.41 23.49
N GLU A 99 4.11 -15.62 23.76
CA GLU A 99 2.99 -15.44 22.84
C GLU A 99 3.44 -14.72 21.56
N ALA A 100 4.30 -13.70 21.67
CA ALA A 100 4.89 -13.06 20.50
C ALA A 100 5.66 -14.06 19.62
N MET A 101 6.40 -15.00 20.21
CA MET A 101 7.08 -16.06 19.46
C MET A 101 6.09 -17.00 18.74
N ARG A 102 4.97 -17.35 19.40
CA ARG A 102 3.91 -18.17 18.81
C ARG A 102 3.35 -17.56 17.52
N TYR A 103 3.24 -16.23 17.46
CA TYR A 103 2.72 -15.50 16.31
C TYR A 103 3.81 -15.04 15.32
N SER A 104 5.08 -15.35 15.59
CA SER A 104 6.21 -14.92 14.75
C SER A 104 6.09 -15.35 13.28
N LYS A 105 5.48 -16.52 13.01
CA LYS A 105 5.22 -17.03 11.67
C LYS A 105 4.36 -16.09 10.80
N TYR A 106 3.58 -15.21 11.43
CA TYR A 106 2.78 -14.20 10.72
C TYR A 106 3.56 -12.90 10.46
N GLY A 107 4.83 -12.82 10.88
CA GLY A 107 5.68 -11.66 10.63
C GLY A 107 5.19 -10.40 11.33
N ILE A 108 5.00 -10.46 12.65
CA ILE A 108 4.72 -9.27 13.46
C ILE A 108 5.91 -8.32 13.37
N ASN A 109 5.66 -7.08 12.99
CA ASN A 109 6.69 -6.06 12.78
C ASN A 109 7.07 -5.35 14.07
N ALA A 110 6.13 -5.18 15.01
CA ALA A 110 6.37 -4.51 16.27
C ALA A 110 5.31 -4.88 17.32
N MET A 111 5.64 -4.66 18.60
CA MET A 111 4.80 -5.01 19.72
C MET A 111 4.57 -3.80 20.61
N PHE A 112 3.30 -3.49 20.87
CA PHE A 112 2.90 -2.59 21.95
C PHE A 112 2.75 -3.39 23.25
N GLN A 113 3.38 -2.92 24.30
CA GLN A 113 3.27 -3.54 25.62
C GLN A 113 2.04 -3.02 26.39
N GLU A 114 1.47 -3.84 27.25
CA GLU A 114 0.45 -3.42 28.22
C GLU A 114 1.08 -3.33 29.63
N PRO A 115 0.75 -2.30 30.42
CA PRO A 115 -0.17 -1.20 30.11
C PRO A 115 0.36 -0.28 29.00
N LEU A 116 -0.53 0.12 28.08
CA LEU A 116 -0.14 0.95 26.95
C LEU A 116 0.11 2.39 27.39
N GLU A 117 1.37 2.81 27.36
CA GLU A 117 1.79 4.17 27.70
C GLU A 117 2.02 5.02 26.44
N ARG A 118 1.52 6.27 26.48
CA ARG A 118 1.60 7.18 25.33
C ARG A 118 3.04 7.43 24.83
N PRO A 119 4.06 7.68 25.69
CA PRO A 119 5.42 7.89 25.22
C PRO A 119 6.00 6.68 24.49
N ALA A 120 5.77 5.48 25.02
CA ALA A 120 6.23 4.22 24.44
C ALA A 120 5.53 3.93 23.11
N ALA A 121 4.20 4.09 23.07
CA ALA A 121 3.41 3.93 21.86
C ALA A 121 3.84 4.90 20.76
N LEU A 122 4.02 6.19 21.08
CA LEU A 122 4.45 7.21 20.14
C LEU A 122 5.86 6.92 19.59
N LYS A 123 6.78 6.48 20.43
CA LYS A 123 8.13 6.08 20.02
C LYS A 123 8.07 4.91 19.02
N LEU A 124 7.23 3.91 19.27
CA LEU A 124 7.07 2.76 18.41
C LEU A 124 6.46 3.16 17.06
N VAL A 125 5.37 3.94 17.07
CA VAL A 125 4.76 4.45 15.84
C VAL A 125 5.76 5.28 15.04
N ARG A 126 6.53 6.15 15.68
CA ARG A 126 7.60 6.93 15.02
C ARG A 126 8.65 6.03 14.37
N ALA A 127 9.07 4.96 15.04
CA ALA A 127 10.08 4.05 14.52
C ALA A 127 9.57 3.25 13.29
N THR A 128 8.27 3.04 13.21
CA THR A 128 7.67 2.15 12.20
C THR A 128 6.83 2.87 11.15
N HIS A 129 6.54 4.17 11.30
CA HIS A 129 5.65 4.89 10.39
C HIS A 129 6.12 4.85 8.93
N MET A 130 7.44 4.82 8.69
CA MET A 130 7.99 4.71 7.34
C MET A 130 7.65 3.40 6.67
N LEU A 131 7.48 2.30 7.42
CA LEU A 131 7.00 1.02 6.88
C LEU A 131 5.55 1.14 6.41
N VAL A 132 4.70 1.79 7.21
CA VAL A 132 3.30 2.05 6.88
C VAL A 132 3.20 2.93 5.62
N LEU A 133 3.99 4.01 5.55
CA LEU A 133 4.02 4.87 4.38
C LEU A 133 4.60 4.17 3.14
N HIS A 134 5.53 3.24 3.32
CA HIS A 134 6.04 2.43 2.21
C HIS A 134 4.94 1.55 1.62
N GLU A 135 4.18 0.85 2.47
CA GLU A 135 3.02 0.07 2.00
C GLU A 135 1.96 0.97 1.33
N PHE A 136 1.68 2.14 1.88
CA PHE A 136 0.77 3.10 1.26
C PHE A 136 1.23 3.49 -0.14
N ARG A 137 2.49 3.88 -0.31
CA ARG A 137 3.05 4.30 -1.61
C ARG A 137 3.02 3.20 -2.66
N ARG A 138 3.06 1.94 -2.26
CA ARG A 138 2.94 0.80 -3.21
C ARG A 138 1.57 0.73 -3.87
N TYR A 139 0.53 1.15 -3.18
CA TYR A 139 -0.85 1.14 -3.65
C TYR A 139 -1.35 2.51 -4.14
N ALA A 140 -0.77 3.59 -3.63
CA ALA A 140 -1.09 4.93 -4.11
C ALA A 140 -0.61 5.08 -5.55
N ARG A 141 -1.54 5.16 -6.48
CA ARG A 141 -1.28 5.37 -7.90
C ARG A 141 -1.53 6.81 -8.27
N ILE A 142 -0.54 7.44 -8.87
CA ILE A 142 -0.60 8.82 -9.31
C ILE A 142 -0.80 8.79 -10.83
N PRO A 143 -1.89 9.36 -11.36
CA PRO A 143 -2.07 9.46 -12.80
C PRO A 143 -1.00 10.40 -13.38
N ILE A 144 -0.12 9.84 -14.17
CA ILE A 144 0.94 10.56 -14.89
C ILE A 144 0.94 10.05 -16.31
N MET A 145 0.70 10.95 -17.27
CA MET A 145 0.78 10.64 -18.69
C MET A 145 2.13 11.08 -19.24
N THR A 146 2.96 10.14 -19.58
CA THR A 146 4.24 10.36 -20.25
C THR A 146 4.51 9.26 -21.28
N GLU A 147 5.33 9.55 -22.27
CA GLU A 147 5.80 8.53 -23.21
C GLU A 147 6.78 7.59 -22.51
N VAL A 148 6.61 6.31 -22.77
CA VAL A 148 7.40 5.23 -22.21
C VAL A 148 7.92 4.33 -23.32
N THR A 149 9.20 4.11 -23.34
CA THR A 149 9.80 3.06 -24.19
C THR A 149 9.92 1.79 -23.34
N VAL A 150 9.39 0.68 -23.83
CA VAL A 150 9.47 -0.64 -23.20
C VAL A 150 10.32 -1.54 -24.10
N VAL A 151 11.32 -2.16 -23.51
CA VAL A 151 12.19 -3.13 -24.20
C VAL A 151 12.09 -4.46 -23.46
N SER A 152 11.65 -5.49 -24.13
CA SER A 152 11.60 -6.84 -23.57
C SER A 152 12.95 -7.56 -23.68
N ASN A 153 13.13 -8.62 -22.93
CA ASN A 153 14.36 -9.41 -22.87
C ASN A 153 14.73 -10.08 -24.23
N ASP A 154 13.76 -10.25 -25.12
CA ASP A 154 13.96 -10.72 -26.50
C ASP A 154 14.38 -9.61 -27.49
N GLY A 155 14.58 -8.38 -26.98
CA GLY A 155 14.97 -7.22 -27.78
C GLY A 155 13.83 -6.48 -28.47
N ARG A 156 12.58 -6.91 -28.31
CA ARG A 156 11.41 -6.22 -28.86
C ARG A 156 11.23 -4.88 -28.16
N ARG A 157 11.11 -3.81 -28.94
CA ARG A 157 10.91 -2.44 -28.46
C ARG A 157 9.51 -1.97 -28.84
N ILE A 158 8.76 -1.49 -27.86
CA ILE A 158 7.43 -0.90 -28.06
C ILE A 158 7.35 0.49 -27.44
N SER A 159 6.51 1.34 -28.02
CA SER A 159 6.13 2.63 -27.47
C SER A 159 4.82 2.50 -26.71
N ALA A 160 4.75 3.08 -25.55
CA ALA A 160 3.58 3.09 -24.69
C ALA A 160 3.38 4.47 -24.05
N SER A 161 2.21 4.71 -23.49
CA SER A 161 1.94 5.87 -22.64
C SER A 161 1.62 5.38 -21.23
N SER A 162 2.18 6.02 -20.22
CA SER A 162 1.81 5.72 -18.84
C SER A 162 0.37 6.17 -18.55
N LEU A 163 -0.35 5.39 -17.76
CA LEU A 163 -1.66 5.73 -17.22
C LEU A 163 -1.54 6.20 -15.77
N ASP A 164 -0.77 5.49 -15.00
CA ASP A 164 -0.47 5.78 -13.60
C ASP A 164 0.87 5.17 -13.18
N VAL A 165 1.44 5.72 -12.12
CA VAL A 165 2.71 5.27 -11.51
C VAL A 165 2.53 5.15 -10.00
N SER A 166 3.15 4.13 -9.42
CA SER A 166 3.29 3.95 -7.96
C SER A 166 4.73 3.56 -7.62
N SER A 167 5.06 3.45 -6.34
CA SER A 167 6.37 2.90 -5.94
C SER A 167 6.54 1.41 -6.28
N GLY A 168 5.45 0.70 -6.58
CA GLY A 168 5.44 -0.71 -6.94
C GLY A 168 5.41 -1.00 -8.45
N GLY A 169 5.19 0.00 -9.28
CA GLY A 169 5.10 -0.20 -10.73
C GLY A 169 4.31 0.87 -11.47
N MET A 170 4.09 0.62 -12.74
CA MET A 170 3.45 1.54 -13.68
C MET A 170 2.40 0.79 -14.51
N SER A 171 1.28 1.43 -14.80
CA SER A 171 0.31 0.96 -15.78
C SER A 171 0.56 1.64 -17.12
N LEU A 172 0.63 0.86 -18.18
CA LEU A 172 0.95 1.33 -19.53
C LEU A 172 -0.20 1.05 -20.48
N LYS A 173 -0.44 1.99 -21.38
CA LYS A 173 -1.31 1.84 -22.54
C LYS A 173 -0.45 1.74 -23.80
N SER A 174 -0.68 0.72 -24.62
CA SER A 174 0.04 0.52 -25.88
C SER A 174 -0.91 -0.05 -26.96
N ALA A 175 -0.59 0.20 -28.22
CA ALA A 175 -1.22 -0.48 -29.35
C ALA A 175 -0.74 -1.93 -29.46
N GLU A 176 0.46 -2.20 -28.98
CA GLU A 176 1.08 -3.52 -28.99
C GLU A 176 0.90 -4.20 -27.63
N ASP A 177 0.72 -5.51 -27.67
CA ASP A 177 0.52 -6.34 -26.50
C ASP A 177 1.84 -6.89 -25.95
N MET A 178 1.89 -7.05 -24.61
CA MET A 178 2.98 -7.72 -23.92
C MET A 178 2.43 -8.75 -22.92
N SER A 179 2.99 -9.95 -22.94
CA SER A 179 2.49 -11.06 -22.12
C SER A 179 2.88 -10.88 -20.64
N ALA A 180 2.00 -11.28 -19.74
CA ALA A 180 2.36 -11.38 -18.32
C ALA A 180 3.53 -12.37 -18.15
N GLY A 181 4.43 -12.06 -17.20
CA GLY A 181 5.68 -12.79 -16.98
C GLY A 181 6.86 -12.30 -17.81
N THR A 182 6.66 -11.41 -18.81
CA THR A 182 7.76 -10.86 -19.61
C THR A 182 8.61 -9.91 -18.78
N ASN A 183 9.94 -10.14 -18.77
CA ASN A 183 10.88 -9.18 -18.22
C ASN A 183 11.08 -8.02 -19.18
N VAL A 184 11.05 -6.81 -18.65
CA VAL A 184 11.13 -5.59 -19.43
C VAL A 184 12.07 -4.57 -18.77
N GLU A 185 12.66 -3.75 -19.63
CA GLU A 185 13.29 -2.49 -19.23
C GLU A 185 12.41 -1.36 -19.76
N ILE A 186 11.98 -0.47 -18.88
CA ILE A 186 11.17 0.70 -19.22
C ILE A 186 11.96 1.97 -19.03
N SER A 187 11.84 2.90 -19.98
CA SER A 187 12.47 4.20 -19.88
C SER A 187 11.48 5.31 -20.21
N PHE A 188 11.47 6.33 -19.38
CA PHE A 188 10.57 7.48 -19.51
C PHE A 188 11.20 8.74 -18.92
N SER A 189 10.64 9.90 -19.23
CA SER A 189 11.07 11.18 -18.66
C SER A 189 9.90 11.85 -17.95
N LEU A 190 10.16 12.42 -16.80
CA LEU A 190 9.24 13.32 -16.10
C LEU A 190 9.73 14.76 -16.31
N LEU A 191 8.79 15.72 -16.35
CA LEU A 191 9.05 17.11 -16.73
C LEU A 191 10.25 17.78 -16.04
N THR A 192 10.57 17.38 -14.80
CA THR A 192 11.60 17.99 -13.96
C THR A 192 12.74 17.04 -13.59
N LEU A 193 12.72 15.81 -14.10
CA LEU A 193 13.69 14.78 -13.74
C LEU A 193 14.45 14.27 -14.96
N PRO A 194 15.68 13.78 -14.78
CA PRO A 194 16.39 13.09 -15.85
C PRO A 194 15.63 11.83 -16.26
N ARG A 195 16.00 11.30 -17.42
CA ARG A 195 15.41 10.05 -17.93
C ARG A 195 15.57 8.93 -16.90
N VAL A 196 14.45 8.30 -16.57
CA VAL A 196 14.39 7.18 -15.63
C VAL A 196 14.43 5.88 -16.44
N CYS A 197 15.30 4.96 -16.05
CA CYS A 197 15.34 3.59 -16.58
C CYS A 197 15.17 2.61 -15.42
N VAL A 198 14.17 1.73 -15.53
CA VAL A 198 13.90 0.71 -14.51
C VAL A 198 13.60 -0.64 -15.16
N ARG A 199 13.93 -1.71 -14.45
CA ARG A 199 13.60 -3.07 -14.85
C ARG A 199 12.39 -3.55 -14.08
N GLY A 200 11.55 -4.35 -14.74
CA GLY A 200 10.35 -4.90 -14.15
C GLY A 200 9.90 -6.17 -14.85
N VAL A 201 8.79 -6.70 -14.37
CA VAL A 201 8.10 -7.83 -14.98
C VAL A 201 6.67 -7.42 -15.22
N VAL A 202 6.13 -7.73 -16.40
CA VAL A 202 4.71 -7.53 -16.69
C VAL A 202 3.90 -8.47 -15.77
N THR A 203 3.12 -7.90 -14.87
CA THR A 203 2.35 -8.66 -13.87
C THR A 203 0.92 -8.96 -14.31
N TRP A 204 0.36 -8.10 -15.15
CA TRP A 204 -0.99 -8.25 -15.68
C TRP A 204 -1.10 -7.65 -17.10
N ARG A 205 -2.11 -8.13 -17.81
CA ARG A 205 -2.46 -7.67 -19.15
C ARG A 205 -3.98 -7.50 -19.27
N LYS A 206 -4.41 -6.45 -19.94
CA LYS A 206 -5.78 -6.19 -20.40
C LYS A 206 -5.72 -5.72 -21.85
N THR A 207 -6.87 -5.60 -22.52
CA THR A 207 -6.94 -5.07 -23.88
C THR A 207 -6.29 -3.68 -23.96
N LYS A 208 -5.24 -3.54 -24.74
CA LYS A 208 -4.47 -2.29 -24.95
C LYS A 208 -3.81 -1.70 -23.70
N SER A 209 -3.64 -2.49 -22.61
CA SER A 209 -2.93 -2.04 -21.42
C SER A 209 -2.28 -3.20 -20.67
N PHE A 210 -1.17 -2.93 -19.96
CA PHE A 210 -0.45 -3.87 -19.12
C PHE A 210 0.29 -3.14 -18.00
N GLY A 211 0.77 -3.85 -16.99
CA GLY A 211 1.54 -3.29 -15.89
C GLY A 211 2.30 -4.34 -15.11
#